data_eb04192af6f4041e779a57b89f98f7d2
#
_entry.id   eb04192af6f4041e779a57b89f98f7d2
#
_cell.length_a   1.000
_cell.length_b   1.000
_cell.length_c   1.000
_cell.angle_alpha   90.00
_cell.angle_beta   90.00
_cell.angle_gamma   90.00
#
_symmetry.space_group_name_H-M   'P 1'
#
loop_
_entity.id
_entity.type
_entity.pdbx_description
1 polymer ?
#
loop_
_entity_poly.entity_id
_entity_poly.type
_entity_poly.pdbx_seq_one_letter_code
_entity_poly.pdbx_strand_id
1 'polypeptide(L)'
;MYEDDTFRDGISIEYLYNFYLFDKEIQSFIMKYSILVEGIFKTKLGYTLAKNFGVDVDDYLNKYHYESASKGSLTFINVKYDIIKWLTSNATKDPTKFYKYNHNHIPPWILLKNLTLGSSINLFDFLSGDPKHECANSLIKKEIRYDNKLNFILCSMNAIRAFRNSAAHNLHFTSLRIAKKYRIPSTIAWSLIGSPLLTREKKKVTHNDKQSLAGLYGAMVSMLIFLDSPYLMSTFIKDFLLILNKEEFYKDMYCKYAKITDMPINIGDRFSQFYQQLFCQ
;
A
#
# COMPACT_ATOMS: atom_id res chain seq x y z
N MET A 1 -21.90 -20.93 12.91
CA MET A 1 -22.76 -20.12 13.77
C MET A 1 -23.15 -21.05 14.90
N TYR A 2 -22.89 -20.69 16.14
CA TYR A 2 -23.40 -21.47 17.27
C TYR A 2 -24.86 -21.06 17.46
N GLU A 3 -25.73 -22.02 17.68
CA GLU A 3 -27.18 -21.78 17.83
C GLU A 3 -27.53 -20.99 19.09
N ASP A 4 -26.60 -20.88 20.03
CA ASP A 4 -26.72 -20.05 21.25
C ASP A 4 -25.62 -18.99 21.20
N ASP A 5 -25.93 -17.74 21.46
CA ASP A 5 -24.98 -16.59 21.56
C ASP A 5 -23.98 -16.76 22.74
N THR A 6 -23.42 -17.96 22.89
CA THR A 6 -22.48 -18.30 23.94
C THR A 6 -21.04 -18.24 23.45
N PHE A 7 -20.17 -17.63 24.23
CA PHE A 7 -18.74 -17.66 23.98
C PHE A 7 -18.18 -19.06 24.22
N ARG A 8 -17.11 -19.40 23.47
CA ARG A 8 -16.36 -20.65 23.74
C ARG A 8 -15.79 -20.62 25.16
N ASP A 9 -15.75 -21.79 25.81
CA ASP A 9 -15.14 -21.94 27.12
C ASP A 9 -13.71 -21.38 27.12
N GLY A 10 -13.38 -20.60 28.16
CA GLY A 10 -12.07 -19.99 28.33
C GLY A 10 -11.84 -18.67 27.59
N ILE A 11 -12.87 -18.10 26.91
CA ILE A 11 -12.80 -16.76 26.32
C ILE A 11 -13.54 -15.79 27.23
N SER A 12 -12.78 -14.86 27.86
CA SER A 12 -13.36 -13.77 28.64
C SER A 12 -13.59 -12.53 27.79
N ILE A 13 -14.43 -11.61 28.30
CA ILE A 13 -14.65 -10.30 27.64
C ILE A 13 -13.37 -9.47 27.60
N GLU A 14 -12.56 -9.56 28.65
CA GLU A 14 -11.26 -8.88 28.73
C GLU A 14 -10.30 -9.40 27.66
N TYR A 15 -10.33 -10.71 27.40
CA TYR A 15 -9.54 -11.30 26.32
C TYR A 15 -9.96 -10.74 24.96
N LEU A 16 -11.26 -10.66 24.68
CA LEU A 16 -11.78 -10.11 23.41
C LEU A 16 -11.45 -8.62 23.28
N TYR A 17 -11.56 -7.88 24.38
CA TYR A 17 -11.20 -6.46 24.39
C TYR A 17 -9.70 -6.24 24.12
N ASN A 18 -8.85 -7.02 24.76
CA ASN A 18 -7.40 -6.97 24.52
C ASN A 18 -7.03 -7.37 23.07
N PHE A 19 -7.73 -8.36 22.50
CA PHE A 19 -7.56 -8.73 21.09
C PHE A 19 -7.99 -7.58 20.15
N TYR A 20 -9.09 -6.91 20.47
CA TYR A 20 -9.52 -5.72 19.75
C TYR A 20 -8.49 -4.59 19.85
N LEU A 21 -7.95 -4.31 21.02
CA LEU A 21 -6.90 -3.29 21.19
C LEU A 21 -5.65 -3.64 20.39
N PHE A 22 -5.25 -4.90 20.38
CA PHE A 22 -4.13 -5.36 19.55
C PHE A 22 -4.39 -5.11 18.06
N ASP A 23 -5.58 -5.46 17.54
CA ASP A 23 -5.94 -5.16 16.15
C ASP A 23 -5.89 -3.65 15.86
N LYS A 24 -6.24 -2.78 16.82
CA LYS A 24 -6.14 -1.31 16.70
C LYS A 24 -4.70 -0.82 16.64
N GLU A 25 -3.79 -1.41 17.39
CA GLU A 25 -2.35 -1.09 17.29
C GLU A 25 -1.83 -1.43 15.87
N ILE A 26 -2.19 -2.60 15.34
CA ILE A 26 -1.83 -2.99 13.97
C ILE A 26 -2.47 -2.05 12.93
N GLN A 27 -3.74 -1.65 13.11
CA GLN A 27 -4.42 -0.70 12.22
C GLN A 27 -3.72 0.67 12.23
N SER A 28 -3.33 1.17 13.40
CA SER A 28 -2.61 2.44 13.55
C SER A 28 -1.25 2.40 12.85
N PHE A 29 -0.53 1.30 13.01
CA PHE A 29 0.73 1.05 12.33
C PHE A 29 0.56 1.06 10.80
N ILE A 30 -0.41 0.31 10.27
CA ILE A 30 -0.70 0.27 8.84
C ILE A 30 -1.12 1.64 8.32
N MET A 31 -1.94 2.39 9.07
CA MET A 31 -2.35 3.75 8.68
C MET A 31 -1.14 4.67 8.55
N LYS A 32 -0.24 4.68 9.55
CA LYS A 32 1.00 5.49 9.54
C LYS A 32 1.81 5.26 8.27
N TYR A 33 2.12 4.01 7.96
CA TYR A 33 2.99 3.68 6.84
C TYR A 33 2.29 3.74 5.48
N SER A 34 0.98 3.51 5.42
CA SER A 34 0.22 3.71 4.19
C SER A 34 0.19 5.18 3.75
N ILE A 35 0.10 6.13 4.70
CA ILE A 35 0.17 7.57 4.41
C ILE A 35 1.55 7.95 3.87
N LEU A 36 2.64 7.40 4.43
CA LEU A 36 3.99 7.64 3.92
C LEU A 36 4.15 7.12 2.48
N VAL A 37 3.72 5.88 2.23
CA VAL A 37 3.78 5.27 0.89
C VAL A 37 2.89 6.02 -0.11
N GLU A 38 1.68 6.43 0.29
CA GLU A 38 0.81 7.28 -0.52
C GLU A 38 1.52 8.59 -0.89
N GLY A 39 2.19 9.23 0.06
CA GLY A 39 2.99 10.44 -0.16
C GLY A 39 4.11 10.22 -1.18
N ILE A 40 4.90 9.16 -1.03
CA ILE A 40 5.97 8.78 -1.97
C ILE A 40 5.40 8.55 -3.38
N PHE A 41 4.34 7.75 -3.49
CA PHE A 41 3.69 7.45 -4.76
C PHE A 41 3.20 8.71 -5.48
N LYS A 42 2.43 9.54 -4.79
CA LYS A 42 1.87 10.78 -5.34
C LYS A 42 2.95 11.79 -5.72
N THR A 43 4.01 11.91 -4.93
CA THR A 43 5.13 12.81 -5.22
C THR A 43 5.84 12.38 -6.50
N LYS A 44 6.16 11.09 -6.65
CA LYS A 44 6.84 10.59 -7.84
C LYS A 44 5.96 10.68 -9.09
N LEU A 45 4.68 10.34 -8.98
CA LEU A 45 3.73 10.52 -10.09
C LEU A 45 3.59 11.99 -10.46
N GLY A 46 3.44 12.89 -9.50
CA GLY A 46 3.32 14.33 -9.74
C GLY A 46 4.55 14.93 -10.41
N TYR A 47 5.74 14.53 -9.97
CA TYR A 47 6.99 14.93 -10.60
C TYR A 47 7.06 14.44 -12.06
N THR A 48 6.71 13.19 -12.31
CA THR A 48 6.70 12.62 -13.67
C THR A 48 5.73 13.36 -14.59
N LEU A 49 4.52 13.64 -14.12
CA LEU A 49 3.52 14.39 -14.91
C LEU A 49 4.02 15.80 -15.22
N ALA A 50 4.53 16.52 -14.22
CA ALA A 50 5.03 17.89 -14.41
C ALA A 50 6.23 17.95 -15.36
N LYS A 51 7.18 17.03 -15.21
CA LYS A 51 8.39 16.96 -16.05
C LYS A 51 8.07 16.70 -17.51
N ASN A 52 7.12 15.81 -17.79
CA ASN A 52 6.84 15.37 -19.16
C ASN A 52 5.74 16.19 -19.85
N PHE A 53 4.80 16.79 -19.10
CA PHE A 53 3.61 17.42 -19.65
C PHE A 53 3.35 18.84 -19.17
N GLY A 54 4.20 19.36 -18.27
CA GLY A 54 4.00 20.70 -17.72
C GLY A 54 3.09 20.75 -16.50
N VAL A 55 2.69 21.96 -16.11
CA VAL A 55 2.00 22.24 -14.86
C VAL A 55 0.52 22.57 -15.03
N ASP A 56 0.07 22.77 -16.25
CA ASP A 56 -1.32 23.11 -16.55
C ASP A 56 -2.20 21.85 -16.63
N VAL A 57 -3.41 21.94 -16.05
CA VAL A 57 -4.36 20.81 -15.96
C VAL A 57 -4.69 20.24 -17.33
N ASP A 58 -4.88 21.10 -18.33
CA ASP A 58 -5.26 20.67 -19.67
C ASP A 58 -4.12 19.95 -20.39
N ASP A 59 -2.87 20.31 -20.06
CA ASP A 59 -1.68 19.63 -20.61
C ASP A 59 -1.49 18.26 -19.99
N TYR A 60 -1.32 18.17 -18.67
CA TYR A 60 -1.03 16.88 -18.04
C TYR A 60 -2.24 15.93 -17.94
N LEU A 61 -3.47 16.39 -18.09
CA LEU A 61 -4.67 15.55 -18.27
C LEU A 61 -5.11 15.44 -19.73
N ASN A 62 -4.23 15.73 -20.69
CA ASN A 62 -4.54 15.54 -22.09
C ASN A 62 -4.66 14.04 -22.40
N LYS A 63 -5.76 13.66 -23.06
CA LYS A 63 -6.08 12.24 -23.36
C LYS A 63 -5.00 11.49 -24.14
N TYR A 64 -4.19 12.19 -24.91
CA TYR A 64 -3.11 11.58 -25.70
C TYR A 64 -1.93 11.04 -24.88
N HIS A 65 -1.85 11.42 -23.62
CA HIS A 65 -0.83 10.90 -22.67
C HIS A 65 -1.25 9.62 -21.96
N TYR A 66 -2.46 9.12 -22.24
CA TYR A 66 -3.08 8.02 -21.53
C TYR A 66 -3.61 6.94 -22.47
N GLU A 67 -3.65 5.71 -21.98
CA GLU A 67 -4.18 4.58 -22.72
C GLU A 67 -5.68 4.79 -23.04
N SER A 68 -6.04 4.60 -24.31
CA SER A 68 -7.45 4.70 -24.76
C SER A 68 -8.26 3.46 -24.45
N ALA A 69 -7.60 2.31 -24.28
CA ALA A 69 -8.26 1.04 -23.97
C ALA A 69 -8.92 1.09 -22.58
N SER A 70 -10.11 0.49 -22.47
CA SER A 70 -10.80 0.35 -21.19
C SER A 70 -10.11 -0.69 -20.30
N LYS A 71 -10.12 -0.45 -18.99
CA LYS A 71 -9.65 -1.38 -17.96
C LYS A 71 -10.84 -1.85 -17.12
N GLY A 72 -11.44 -2.94 -17.55
CA GLY A 72 -12.77 -3.36 -17.06
C GLY A 72 -13.85 -2.35 -17.48
N SER A 73 -14.60 -1.83 -16.51
CA SER A 73 -15.60 -0.78 -16.75
C SER A 73 -15.04 0.65 -16.78
N LEU A 74 -13.73 0.83 -16.53
CA LEU A 74 -13.10 2.14 -16.38
C LEU A 74 -12.41 2.55 -17.69
N THR A 75 -12.57 3.82 -18.08
CA THR A 75 -11.83 4.48 -19.16
C THR A 75 -11.08 5.69 -18.62
N PHE A 76 -10.05 6.17 -19.34
CA PHE A 76 -9.36 7.40 -18.94
C PHE A 76 -10.32 8.62 -18.91
N ILE A 77 -11.31 8.65 -19.80
CA ILE A 77 -12.31 9.72 -19.83
C ILE A 77 -13.10 9.78 -18.52
N ASN A 78 -13.49 8.61 -17.98
CA ASN A 78 -14.15 8.55 -16.66
C ASN A 78 -13.22 9.03 -15.55
N VAL A 79 -11.95 8.60 -15.55
CA VAL A 79 -10.94 9.03 -14.57
C VAL A 79 -10.73 10.54 -14.63
N LYS A 80 -10.56 11.10 -15.83
CA LYS A 80 -10.42 12.56 -16.03
C LYS A 80 -11.67 13.30 -15.55
N TYR A 81 -12.87 12.83 -15.89
CA TYR A 81 -14.12 13.44 -15.43
C TYR A 81 -14.20 13.50 -13.90
N ASP A 82 -13.92 12.40 -13.22
CA ASP A 82 -13.91 12.36 -11.75
C ASP A 82 -12.87 13.31 -11.14
N ILE A 83 -11.68 13.39 -11.73
CA ILE A 83 -10.63 14.32 -11.31
C ILE A 83 -11.10 15.77 -11.46
N ILE A 84 -11.65 16.16 -12.59
CA ILE A 84 -12.14 17.54 -12.85
C ILE A 84 -13.30 17.88 -11.92
N LYS A 85 -14.26 16.97 -11.76
CA LYS A 85 -15.37 17.15 -10.80
C LYS A 85 -14.84 17.40 -9.38
N TRP A 86 -13.85 16.63 -8.98
CA TRP A 86 -13.22 16.76 -7.68
C TRP A 86 -12.46 18.09 -7.54
N LEU A 87 -11.69 18.50 -8.55
CA LEU A 87 -11.03 19.81 -8.59
C LEU A 87 -12.04 20.96 -8.42
N THR A 88 -13.16 20.89 -9.14
CA THR A 88 -14.22 21.90 -9.07
C THR A 88 -14.81 21.97 -7.66
N SER A 89 -15.10 20.83 -7.02
CA SER A 89 -15.69 20.79 -5.67
C SER A 89 -14.72 21.28 -4.58
N ASN A 90 -13.42 21.24 -4.80
CA ASN A 90 -12.38 21.68 -3.86
C ASN A 90 -11.69 23.00 -4.29
N ALA A 91 -12.18 23.66 -5.31
CA ALA A 91 -11.59 24.92 -5.83
C ALA A 91 -11.52 26.05 -4.80
N THR A 92 -12.35 25.99 -3.75
CA THR A 92 -12.40 26.97 -2.65
C THR A 92 -11.57 26.57 -1.43
N LYS A 93 -10.92 25.39 -1.45
CA LYS A 93 -10.14 24.86 -0.32
C LYS A 93 -8.65 24.90 -0.63
N ASP A 94 -7.85 25.24 0.37
CA ASP A 94 -6.39 25.15 0.28
C ASP A 94 -5.91 23.69 0.21
N PRO A 95 -4.82 23.40 -0.50
CA PRO A 95 -3.95 24.32 -1.22
C PRO A 95 -4.45 24.68 -2.64
N THR A 96 -5.50 24.07 -3.17
CA THR A 96 -6.00 24.27 -4.54
C THR A 96 -6.40 25.72 -4.77
N LYS A 97 -7.12 26.31 -3.80
CA LYS A 97 -7.52 27.74 -3.83
C LYS A 97 -6.32 28.64 -3.99
N PHE A 98 -5.29 28.47 -3.14
CA PHE A 98 -4.07 29.29 -3.18
C PHE A 98 -3.41 29.25 -4.57
N TYR A 99 -3.18 28.07 -5.13
CA TYR A 99 -2.54 27.93 -6.44
C TYR A 99 -3.39 28.51 -7.58
N LYS A 100 -4.70 28.27 -7.55
CA LYS A 100 -5.61 28.82 -8.56
C LYS A 100 -5.61 30.34 -8.58
N TYR A 101 -5.66 31.00 -7.41
CA TYR A 101 -5.76 32.46 -7.33
C TYR A 101 -4.42 33.18 -7.47
N ASN A 102 -3.32 32.59 -6.98
CA ASN A 102 -2.03 33.27 -6.99
C ASN A 102 -1.15 32.89 -8.20
N HIS A 103 -1.37 31.72 -8.79
CA HIS A 103 -0.55 31.20 -9.89
C HIS A 103 -1.35 30.90 -11.18
N ASN A 104 -2.67 31.03 -11.13
CA ASN A 104 -3.59 30.74 -12.22
C ASN A 104 -3.45 29.33 -12.85
N HIS A 105 -2.86 28.38 -12.11
CA HIS A 105 -2.77 26.97 -12.52
C HIS A 105 -2.78 26.06 -11.28
N ILE A 106 -3.05 24.78 -11.50
CA ILE A 106 -3.04 23.75 -10.45
C ILE A 106 -2.05 22.67 -10.88
N PRO A 107 -0.80 22.71 -10.38
CA PRO A 107 0.22 21.77 -10.80
C PRO A 107 -0.08 20.33 -10.32
N PRO A 108 0.50 19.31 -11.00
CA PRO A 108 0.21 17.90 -10.70
C PRO A 108 0.41 17.50 -9.22
N TRP A 109 1.42 18.05 -8.53
CA TRP A 109 1.66 17.75 -7.11
C TRP A 109 0.58 18.32 -6.19
N ILE A 110 -0.07 19.41 -6.56
CA ILE A 110 -1.22 19.97 -5.82
C ILE A 110 -2.49 19.15 -6.11
N LEU A 111 -2.72 18.82 -7.39
CA LEU A 111 -3.80 17.93 -7.77
C LEU A 111 -3.73 16.61 -6.98
N LEU A 112 -2.61 15.90 -7.06
CA LEU A 112 -2.42 14.59 -6.44
C LEU A 112 -2.51 14.62 -4.92
N LYS A 113 -2.03 15.71 -4.27
CA LYS A 113 -2.16 15.88 -2.83
C LYS A 113 -3.61 15.82 -2.37
N ASN A 114 -4.48 16.33 -3.19
CA ASN A 114 -5.91 16.40 -2.93
C ASN A 114 -6.70 15.17 -3.40
N LEU A 115 -6.23 14.42 -4.40
CA LEU A 115 -6.91 13.21 -4.89
C LEU A 115 -6.90 12.08 -3.86
N THR A 116 -7.90 11.21 -3.94
CA THR A 116 -7.87 9.93 -3.22
C THR A 116 -6.73 9.06 -3.74
N LEU A 117 -6.25 8.14 -2.91
CA LEU A 117 -5.25 7.16 -3.36
C LEU A 117 -5.76 6.35 -4.56
N GLY A 118 -7.05 5.96 -4.55
CA GLY A 118 -7.66 5.22 -5.66
C GLY A 118 -7.64 5.99 -6.98
N SER A 119 -8.01 7.26 -6.97
CA SER A 119 -7.95 8.12 -8.15
C SER A 119 -6.52 8.30 -8.67
N SER A 120 -5.54 8.41 -7.75
CA SER A 120 -4.12 8.51 -8.12
C SER A 120 -3.59 7.20 -8.73
N ILE A 121 -4.01 6.04 -8.23
CA ILE A 121 -3.68 4.73 -8.80
C ILE A 121 -4.27 4.61 -10.21
N ASN A 122 -5.53 4.99 -10.40
CA ASN A 122 -6.17 4.95 -11.71
C ASN A 122 -5.46 5.87 -12.71
N LEU A 123 -5.06 7.09 -12.30
CA LEU A 123 -4.32 8.01 -13.16
C LEU A 123 -2.98 7.40 -13.60
N PHE A 124 -2.23 6.79 -12.67
CA PHE A 124 -0.99 6.06 -12.99
C PHE A 124 -1.25 4.86 -13.90
N ASP A 125 -2.30 4.09 -13.65
CA ASP A 125 -2.60 2.89 -14.44
C ASP A 125 -2.88 3.23 -15.90
N PHE A 126 -3.61 4.33 -16.17
CA PHE A 126 -3.87 4.79 -17.54
C PHE A 126 -2.70 5.53 -18.18
N LEU A 127 -1.72 6.04 -17.43
CA LEU A 127 -0.54 6.71 -18.01
C LEU A 127 0.12 5.79 -19.05
N SER A 128 0.61 6.35 -20.16
CA SER A 128 1.19 5.59 -21.26
C SER A 128 2.63 6.00 -21.60
N GLY A 129 3.34 5.17 -22.37
CA GLY A 129 4.65 5.46 -22.90
C GLY A 129 5.76 5.66 -21.86
N ASP A 130 6.80 6.40 -22.25
CA ASP A 130 7.99 6.65 -21.44
C ASP A 130 7.71 7.27 -20.07
N PRO A 131 6.76 8.20 -19.90
CA PRO A 131 6.43 8.74 -18.58
C PRO A 131 5.96 7.67 -17.59
N LYS A 132 5.20 6.67 -18.04
CA LYS A 132 4.82 5.54 -17.19
C LYS A 132 6.03 4.70 -16.77
N HIS A 133 6.96 4.47 -17.70
CA HIS A 133 8.22 3.79 -17.43
C HIS A 133 9.08 4.55 -16.42
N GLU A 134 9.23 5.85 -16.59
CA GLU A 134 9.97 6.72 -15.68
C GLU A 134 9.39 6.68 -14.27
N CYS A 135 8.07 6.83 -14.15
CA CYS A 135 7.38 6.77 -12.86
C CYS A 135 7.59 5.40 -12.19
N ALA A 136 7.40 4.30 -12.91
CA ALA A 136 7.58 2.95 -12.38
C ALA A 136 9.02 2.70 -11.91
N ASN A 137 10.02 3.15 -12.68
CA ASN A 137 11.43 3.03 -12.30
C ASN A 137 11.79 3.90 -11.09
N SER A 138 11.17 5.06 -10.94
CA SER A 138 11.35 5.91 -9.76
C SER A 138 10.76 5.29 -8.49
N LEU A 139 9.67 4.52 -8.63
CA LEU A 139 9.00 3.83 -7.52
C LEU A 139 9.73 2.54 -7.12
N ILE A 140 10.21 1.78 -8.09
CA ILE A 140 10.92 0.50 -7.89
C ILE A 140 12.31 0.61 -8.54
N LYS A 141 13.31 0.95 -7.73
CA LYS A 141 14.68 1.12 -8.20
C LYS A 141 15.36 -0.20 -8.60
N LYS A 142 14.96 -1.29 -7.95
CA LYS A 142 15.55 -2.60 -8.22
C LYS A 142 15.29 -3.02 -9.66
N GLU A 143 16.34 -3.50 -10.34
CA GLU A 143 16.23 -3.92 -11.74
C GLU A 143 15.50 -5.26 -11.85
N ILE A 144 14.29 -5.20 -12.36
CA ILE A 144 13.43 -6.33 -12.75
C ILE A 144 12.71 -5.96 -14.05
N ARG A 145 12.13 -6.96 -14.73
CA ARG A 145 11.37 -6.70 -15.96
C ARG A 145 10.29 -5.64 -15.72
N TYR A 146 10.12 -4.74 -16.68
CA TYR A 146 9.18 -3.61 -16.59
C TYR A 146 7.74 -4.05 -16.28
N ASP A 147 7.21 -5.06 -17.01
CA ASP A 147 5.88 -5.59 -16.76
C ASP A 147 5.70 -6.08 -15.32
N ASN A 148 6.76 -6.64 -14.74
CA ASN A 148 6.76 -7.06 -13.34
C ASN A 148 6.74 -5.85 -12.39
N LYS A 149 7.44 -4.75 -12.72
CA LYS A 149 7.36 -3.49 -11.95
C LYS A 149 5.95 -2.96 -11.94
N LEU A 150 5.32 -2.83 -13.12
CA LEU A 150 3.94 -2.34 -13.24
C LEU A 150 2.95 -3.21 -12.48
N ASN A 151 3.01 -4.52 -12.69
CA ASN A 151 2.13 -5.47 -12.00
C ASN A 151 2.30 -5.36 -10.48
N PHE A 152 3.54 -5.31 -9.99
CA PHE A 152 3.80 -5.15 -8.57
C PHE A 152 3.23 -3.83 -8.03
N ILE A 153 3.49 -2.70 -8.70
CA ILE A 153 3.00 -1.38 -8.27
C ILE A 153 1.47 -1.38 -8.18
N LEU A 154 0.78 -1.86 -9.21
CA LEU A 154 -0.69 -1.86 -9.24
C LEU A 154 -1.29 -2.80 -8.18
N CYS A 155 -0.76 -4.02 -8.05
CA CYS A 155 -1.21 -4.95 -7.02
C CYS A 155 -0.97 -4.39 -5.61
N SER A 156 0.25 -3.93 -5.34
CA SER A 156 0.65 -3.44 -4.03
C SER A 156 -0.08 -2.18 -3.61
N MET A 157 -0.21 -1.18 -4.49
CA MET A 157 -0.93 0.05 -4.16
C MET A 157 -2.42 -0.20 -3.89
N ASN A 158 -3.06 -1.13 -4.62
CA ASN A 158 -4.44 -1.53 -4.35
C ASN A 158 -4.57 -2.32 -3.04
N ALA A 159 -3.59 -3.17 -2.71
CA ALA A 159 -3.54 -3.88 -1.43
C ALA A 159 -3.40 -2.90 -0.26
N ILE A 160 -2.45 -1.97 -0.34
CA ILE A 160 -2.24 -0.92 0.66
C ILE A 160 -3.51 -0.07 0.82
N ARG A 161 -4.13 0.33 -0.29
CA ARG A 161 -5.41 1.07 -0.26
C ARG A 161 -6.51 0.32 0.47
N ALA A 162 -6.64 -1.00 0.26
CA ALA A 162 -7.67 -1.81 0.91
C ALA A 162 -7.48 -1.81 2.44
N PHE A 163 -6.28 -2.06 2.95
CA PHE A 163 -5.99 -2.04 4.38
C PHE A 163 -6.08 -0.63 4.98
N ARG A 164 -5.57 0.39 4.29
CA ARG A 164 -5.68 1.80 4.71
C ARG A 164 -7.14 2.22 4.87
N ASN A 165 -7.99 1.88 3.90
CA ASN A 165 -9.41 2.23 3.95
C ASN A 165 -10.13 1.44 5.07
N SER A 166 -9.80 0.16 5.25
CA SER A 166 -10.34 -0.65 6.35
C SER A 166 -10.00 -0.04 7.72
N ALA A 167 -8.75 0.40 7.92
CA ALA A 167 -8.33 1.10 9.13
C ALA A 167 -9.07 2.44 9.31
N ALA A 168 -9.20 3.24 8.24
CA ALA A 168 -9.89 4.53 8.27
C ALA A 168 -11.38 4.41 8.62
N HIS A 169 -12.02 3.30 8.25
CA HIS A 169 -13.42 3.00 8.57
C HIS A 169 -13.60 2.13 9.82
N ASN A 170 -12.54 1.94 10.62
CA ASN A 170 -12.57 1.17 11.86
C ASN A 170 -12.98 -0.31 11.67
N LEU A 171 -12.72 -0.90 10.50
CA LEU A 171 -13.03 -2.28 10.19
C LEU A 171 -11.88 -3.21 10.62
N HIS A 172 -12.21 -4.42 11.07
CA HIS A 172 -11.22 -5.39 11.51
C HIS A 172 -10.39 -5.96 10.35
N PHE A 173 -9.08 -6.13 10.58
CA PHE A 173 -8.19 -6.75 9.59
C PHE A 173 -8.32 -8.28 9.54
N THR A 174 -8.87 -8.89 10.57
CA THR A 174 -9.02 -10.35 10.69
C THR A 174 -9.81 -10.99 9.55
N SER A 175 -10.78 -10.28 8.99
CA SER A 175 -11.60 -10.74 7.86
C SER A 175 -11.15 -10.20 6.49
N LEU A 176 -10.23 -9.22 6.46
CA LEU A 176 -9.84 -8.57 5.22
C LEU A 176 -8.85 -9.44 4.43
N ARG A 177 -9.18 -9.66 3.16
CA ARG A 177 -8.31 -10.33 2.19
C ARG A 177 -8.19 -9.47 0.93
N ILE A 178 -7.01 -9.49 0.33
CA ILE A 178 -6.76 -8.79 -0.93
C ILE A 178 -7.54 -9.49 -2.05
N ALA A 179 -8.30 -8.74 -2.83
CA ALA A 179 -9.02 -9.28 -4.00
C ALA A 179 -8.05 -9.98 -4.94
N LYS A 180 -8.45 -11.14 -5.50
CA LYS A 180 -7.58 -12.03 -6.31
C LYS A 180 -6.77 -11.28 -7.37
N LYS A 181 -7.37 -10.30 -8.05
CA LYS A 181 -6.73 -9.49 -9.09
C LYS A 181 -5.62 -8.56 -8.57
N TYR A 182 -5.57 -8.29 -7.27
CA TYR A 182 -4.58 -7.41 -6.63
C TYR A 182 -3.63 -8.18 -5.71
N ARG A 183 -3.65 -9.50 -5.76
CA ARG A 183 -2.69 -10.31 -5.01
C ARG A 183 -1.30 -10.13 -5.58
N ILE A 184 -0.34 -9.93 -4.71
CA ILE A 184 1.04 -9.69 -5.09
C ILE A 184 1.64 -11.01 -5.61
N PRO A 185 2.15 -11.05 -6.86
CA PRO A 185 2.79 -12.24 -7.39
C PRO A 185 4.03 -12.60 -6.56
N SER A 186 4.03 -13.80 -5.97
CA SER A 186 5.09 -14.22 -5.05
C SER A 186 6.48 -14.28 -5.69
N THR A 187 6.56 -14.55 -6.99
CA THR A 187 7.82 -14.54 -7.75
C THR A 187 8.39 -13.13 -7.87
N ILE A 188 7.53 -12.13 -8.07
CA ILE A 188 7.94 -10.72 -8.16
C ILE A 188 8.33 -10.21 -6.76
N ALA A 189 7.51 -10.49 -5.74
CA ALA A 189 7.85 -10.15 -4.36
C ALA A 189 9.19 -10.73 -3.94
N TRP A 190 9.45 -12.01 -4.27
CA TRP A 190 10.75 -12.61 -4.03
C TRP A 190 11.89 -11.88 -4.73
N SER A 191 11.72 -11.53 -5.99
CA SER A 191 12.75 -10.80 -6.74
C SER A 191 13.06 -9.42 -6.15
N LEU A 192 12.08 -8.79 -5.49
CA LEU A 192 12.23 -7.47 -4.90
C LEU A 192 12.84 -7.51 -3.49
N ILE A 193 12.39 -8.43 -2.63
CA ILE A 193 12.78 -8.39 -1.22
C ILE A 193 13.50 -9.68 -0.75
N GLY A 194 13.10 -10.86 -1.24
CA GLY A 194 13.78 -12.12 -0.95
C GLY A 194 13.72 -12.58 0.51
N SER A 195 14.77 -13.32 0.92
CA SER A 195 14.97 -13.73 2.32
C SER A 195 15.50 -12.55 3.16
N PRO A 196 15.18 -12.46 4.46
CA PRO A 196 14.42 -13.44 5.26
C PRO A 196 12.90 -13.24 5.24
N LEU A 197 12.40 -12.22 4.56
CA LEU A 197 10.96 -11.90 4.58
C LEU A 197 10.12 -12.95 3.84
N LEU A 198 10.69 -13.62 2.84
CA LEU A 198 10.07 -14.73 2.16
C LEU A 198 10.96 -15.98 2.22
N THR A 199 10.35 -17.15 2.19
CA THR A 199 11.03 -18.44 2.17
C THR A 199 10.81 -19.18 0.86
N ARG A 200 11.83 -19.92 0.41
CA ARG A 200 11.76 -20.77 -0.78
C ARG A 200 12.08 -22.22 -0.44
N GLU A 201 11.31 -23.10 -1.05
CA GLU A 201 11.58 -24.54 -1.12
C GLU A 201 11.61 -24.97 -2.58
N LYS A 202 12.62 -25.75 -2.96
CA LYS A 202 12.80 -26.21 -4.36
C LYS A 202 12.64 -25.07 -5.40
N LYS A 203 13.27 -23.93 -5.14
CA LYS A 203 13.26 -22.70 -5.98
C LYS A 203 11.89 -22.01 -6.08
N LYS A 204 10.87 -22.41 -5.35
CA LYS A 204 9.54 -21.78 -5.32
C LYS A 204 9.28 -21.17 -3.96
N VAL A 205 8.61 -20.01 -3.91
CA VAL A 205 8.10 -19.45 -2.66
C VAL A 205 7.15 -20.44 -2.01
N THR A 206 7.28 -20.65 -0.71
CA THR A 206 6.46 -21.63 0.04
C THR A 206 4.98 -21.37 -0.08
N HIS A 207 4.15 -22.38 0.15
CA HIS A 207 2.69 -22.23 0.11
C HIS A 207 2.21 -21.22 1.16
N ASN A 208 2.75 -21.31 2.38
CA ASN A 208 2.39 -20.42 3.49
C ASN A 208 2.70 -18.96 3.16
N ASP A 209 3.89 -18.65 2.62
CA ASP A 209 4.23 -17.27 2.24
C ASP A 209 3.39 -16.74 1.07
N LYS A 210 2.99 -17.61 0.12
CA LYS A 210 2.03 -17.20 -0.93
C LYS A 210 0.67 -16.85 -0.36
N GLN A 211 0.21 -17.61 0.64
CA GLN A 211 -1.05 -17.33 1.35
C GLN A 211 -0.93 -16.02 2.15
N SER A 212 0.18 -15.83 2.87
CA SER A 212 0.46 -14.60 3.62
C SER A 212 0.50 -13.36 2.73
N LEU A 213 1.06 -13.46 1.52
CA LEU A 213 1.09 -12.36 0.54
C LEU A 213 -0.30 -11.96 0.02
N ALA A 214 -1.31 -12.80 0.20
CA ALA A 214 -2.70 -12.48 -0.16
C ALA A 214 -3.46 -11.68 0.93
N GLY A 215 -2.82 -11.40 2.06
CA GLY A 215 -3.39 -10.72 3.23
C GLY A 215 -2.57 -9.52 3.68
N LEU A 216 -2.65 -9.25 4.98
CA LEU A 216 -1.99 -8.13 5.65
C LEU A 216 -0.47 -8.14 5.45
N TYR A 217 0.15 -9.31 5.52
CA TYR A 217 1.60 -9.44 5.30
C TYR A 217 2.02 -8.96 3.91
N GLY A 218 1.22 -9.24 2.87
CA GLY A 218 1.48 -8.74 1.52
C GLY A 218 1.47 -7.22 1.45
N ALA A 219 0.54 -6.55 2.14
CA ALA A 219 0.54 -5.09 2.23
C ALA A 219 1.78 -4.57 2.97
N MET A 220 2.20 -5.21 4.06
CA MET A 220 3.40 -4.83 4.84
C MET A 220 4.69 -4.97 4.03
N VAL A 221 4.87 -6.10 3.34
CA VAL A 221 6.01 -6.33 2.44
C VAL A 221 6.04 -5.30 1.31
N SER A 222 4.87 -4.95 0.77
CA SER A 222 4.76 -3.90 -0.25
C SER A 222 5.18 -2.53 0.28
N MET A 223 4.73 -2.16 1.48
CA MET A 223 5.14 -0.90 2.11
C MET A 223 6.66 -0.84 2.28
N LEU A 224 7.29 -1.91 2.76
CA LEU A 224 8.74 -1.98 2.90
C LEU A 224 9.47 -1.70 1.57
N ILE A 225 8.97 -2.28 0.47
CA ILE A 225 9.57 -2.07 -0.86
C ILE A 225 9.42 -0.61 -1.32
N PHE A 226 8.26 0.03 -1.09
CA PHE A 226 8.05 1.42 -1.47
C PHE A 226 8.77 2.44 -0.58
N LEU A 227 9.07 2.11 0.66
CA LEU A 227 9.80 3.01 1.57
C LEU A 227 11.22 3.31 1.08
N ASP A 228 11.85 2.40 0.32
CA ASP A 228 13.06 2.59 -0.49
C ASP A 228 14.22 3.35 0.19
N SER A 229 14.26 3.32 1.52
CA SER A 229 15.29 3.93 2.35
C SER A 229 15.58 3.03 3.54
N PRO A 230 16.84 2.64 3.79
CA PRO A 230 17.20 1.84 4.95
C PRO A 230 16.70 2.43 6.26
N TYR A 231 16.73 3.76 6.38
CA TYR A 231 16.20 4.46 7.55
C TYR A 231 14.69 4.24 7.74
N LEU A 232 13.89 4.47 6.69
CA LEU A 232 12.43 4.29 6.77
C LEU A 232 12.05 2.81 6.95
N MET A 233 12.75 1.90 6.27
CA MET A 233 12.56 0.46 6.44
C MET A 233 12.89 0.03 7.88
N SER A 234 13.98 0.52 8.45
CA SER A 234 14.35 0.22 9.84
C SER A 234 13.34 0.78 10.83
N THR A 235 12.83 1.98 10.59
CA THR A 235 11.79 2.59 11.44
C THR A 235 10.49 1.76 11.39
N PHE A 236 10.08 1.33 10.18
CA PHE A 236 8.93 0.43 10.01
C PHE A 236 9.08 -0.86 10.82
N ILE A 237 10.24 -1.50 10.73
CA ILE A 237 10.53 -2.75 11.44
C ILE A 237 10.53 -2.54 12.96
N LYS A 238 11.21 -1.49 13.43
CA LYS A 238 11.27 -1.16 14.86
C LYS A 238 9.90 -0.88 15.44
N ASP A 239 9.09 -0.08 14.76
CA ASP A 239 7.74 0.24 15.22
C ASP A 239 6.87 -1.02 15.33
N PHE A 240 6.96 -1.93 14.35
CA PHE A 240 6.23 -3.19 14.43
C PHE A 240 6.70 -4.09 15.56
N LEU A 241 8.02 -4.22 15.76
CA LEU A 241 8.59 -4.97 16.85
C LEU A 241 8.23 -4.37 18.22
N LEU A 242 8.12 -3.05 18.32
CA LEU A 242 7.64 -2.38 19.53
C LEU A 242 6.20 -2.77 19.86
N ILE A 243 5.32 -2.87 18.86
CA ILE A 243 3.94 -3.35 19.09
C ILE A 243 3.95 -4.78 19.66
N LEU A 244 4.73 -5.68 19.07
CA LEU A 244 4.80 -7.08 19.52
C LEU A 244 5.35 -7.23 20.96
N ASN A 245 6.17 -6.27 21.42
CA ASN A 245 6.80 -6.30 22.72
C ASN A 245 6.20 -5.28 23.73
N LYS A 246 5.10 -4.60 23.36
CA LYS A 246 4.47 -3.57 24.19
C LYS A 246 3.92 -4.15 25.49
N GLU A 247 3.29 -5.31 25.40
CA GLU A 247 2.71 -6.05 26.50
C GLU A 247 3.13 -7.52 26.42
N GLU A 248 3.35 -8.18 27.55
CA GLU A 248 3.80 -9.59 27.57
C GLU A 248 2.81 -10.50 26.83
N PHE A 249 1.52 -10.28 27.01
CA PHE A 249 0.46 -11.06 26.37
C PHE A 249 0.29 -10.78 24.87
N TYR A 250 0.89 -9.70 24.32
CA TYR A 250 0.77 -9.39 22.89
C TYR A 250 1.46 -10.42 21.99
N LYS A 251 2.48 -11.11 22.49
CA LYS A 251 3.10 -12.21 21.74
C LYS A 251 2.15 -13.38 21.54
N ASP A 252 1.40 -13.76 22.57
CA ASP A 252 0.39 -14.81 22.48
C ASP A 252 -0.78 -14.39 21.61
N MET A 253 -1.23 -13.15 21.75
CA MET A 253 -2.26 -12.57 20.88
C MET A 253 -1.82 -12.56 19.42
N TYR A 254 -0.57 -12.17 19.16
CA TYR A 254 -0.04 -12.20 17.82
C TYR A 254 -0.08 -13.61 17.21
N CYS A 255 0.25 -14.65 17.95
CA CYS A 255 0.17 -16.03 17.45
C CYS A 255 -1.25 -16.41 16.98
N LYS A 256 -2.28 -15.98 17.71
CA LYS A 256 -3.68 -16.20 17.32
C LYS A 256 -4.09 -15.28 16.16
N TYR A 257 -3.70 -14.02 16.20
CA TYR A 257 -3.93 -13.05 15.14
C TYR A 257 -3.30 -13.49 13.81
N ALA A 258 -2.06 -13.97 13.86
CA ALA A 258 -1.33 -14.48 12.70
C ALA A 258 -2.04 -15.67 12.03
N LYS A 259 -2.58 -16.61 12.84
CA LYS A 259 -3.37 -17.73 12.31
C LYS A 259 -4.64 -17.29 11.60
N ILE A 260 -5.32 -16.26 12.11
CA ILE A 260 -6.56 -15.71 11.51
C ILE A 260 -6.26 -14.92 10.24
N THR A 261 -5.16 -14.16 10.23
CA THR A 261 -4.79 -13.25 9.14
C THR A 261 -3.82 -13.84 8.12
N ASP A 262 -3.46 -15.11 8.27
CA ASP A 262 -2.45 -15.81 7.47
C ASP A 262 -1.06 -15.14 7.50
N MET A 263 -0.74 -14.41 8.59
CA MET A 263 0.58 -13.81 8.75
C MET A 263 1.62 -14.84 9.22
N PRO A 264 2.91 -14.66 8.87
CA PRO A 264 3.97 -15.52 9.39
C PRO A 264 4.04 -15.44 10.91
N ILE A 265 3.95 -16.57 11.60
CA ILE A 265 4.06 -16.61 13.09
C ILE A 265 5.42 -16.05 13.54
N ASN A 266 6.47 -16.30 12.77
CA ASN A 266 7.84 -15.85 13.05
C ASN A 266 8.18 -14.47 12.45
N ILE A 267 7.19 -13.58 12.27
CA ILE A 267 7.43 -12.25 11.66
C ILE A 267 8.46 -11.42 12.43
N GLY A 268 8.49 -11.53 13.76
CA GLY A 268 9.47 -10.85 14.59
C GLY A 268 10.90 -11.22 14.21
N ASP A 269 11.17 -12.53 14.07
CA ASP A 269 12.49 -13.03 13.65
C ASP A 269 12.84 -12.61 12.23
N ARG A 270 11.88 -12.70 11.30
CA ARG A 270 12.06 -12.26 9.90
C ARG A 270 12.41 -10.79 9.83
N PHE A 271 11.70 -9.94 10.57
CA PHE A 271 11.96 -8.50 10.60
C PHE A 271 13.29 -8.18 11.29
N SER A 272 13.63 -8.87 12.38
CA SER A 272 14.91 -8.70 13.05
C SER A 272 16.09 -9.07 12.15
N GLN A 273 16.01 -10.19 11.45
CA GLN A 273 17.03 -10.60 10.49
C GLN A 273 17.12 -9.63 9.30
N PHE A 274 15.98 -9.17 8.76
CA PHE A 274 15.99 -8.20 7.68
C PHE A 274 16.56 -6.84 8.12
N TYR A 275 16.26 -6.41 9.34
CA TYR A 275 16.87 -5.22 9.94
C TYR A 275 18.38 -5.32 9.99
N GLN A 276 18.91 -6.47 10.45
CA GLN A 276 20.37 -6.70 10.48
C GLN A 276 20.98 -6.62 9.08
N GLN A 277 20.32 -7.20 8.06
CA GLN A 277 20.80 -7.14 6.68
C GLN A 277 20.85 -5.71 6.11
N LEU A 278 20.00 -4.79 6.57
CA LEU A 278 19.99 -3.39 6.10
C LEU A 278 21.26 -2.62 6.54
N PHE A 279 21.94 -3.06 7.61
CA PHE A 279 23.05 -2.34 8.22
C PHE A 279 24.37 -3.13 8.28
N CYS A 280 24.36 -4.41 7.93
CA CYS A 280 25.53 -5.31 7.98
C CYS A 280 26.11 -5.62 6.58
N GLN A 281 25.78 -4.82 5.55
CA GLN A 281 26.38 -4.91 4.22
C GLN A 281 27.52 -3.92 4.06
#